data_7e0945340390de2b2408b05a35fe915f
#
_entry.id   7e0945340390de2b2408b05a35fe915f
#
_cell.length_a   1.000
_cell.length_b   1.000
_cell.length_c   1.000
_cell.angle_alpha   90.00
_cell.angle_beta   90.00
_cell.angle_gamma   90.00
#
_symmetry.space_group_name_H-M   'P 1'
#
loop_
_entity.id
_entity.type
_entity.pdbx_description
1 polymer ?
#
loop_
_entity_poly.entity_id
_entity_poly.type
_entity_poly.pdbx_seq_one_letter_code
_entity_poly.pdbx_strand_id
1 'polypeptide(L)'
;MHVRYSPLSQQYADPDAIFEEMRALVKSGDFTLGKVVGEFEAMFAAALGVKHAIGVGSGTDALKIPLRALGIGPGDEVITAANTFYATVGAIAEVGARPVFIDCDDTFCMNVDQLEAAITPRTKAIIPVHLTGDVAEMPRIVEIAERHKLPLVEDGCQSLMGEYKGRRVGTWGIATAFSMHPLKIINVWGDAGIVVTNDDEMNRKLRLLRNHGLRNRDEMEVLGYNSRLDSLQAVVGKWIVRQLPDIVTGRIAAAAHYDKGFAGIPQVRVPPRRDYTKNVYLLYILFVENRDALVKYCIDKGIEAKIHYPVPLHLQDALKYLGYKPGDFPVSELHCREGISFPVDQHLSHAEQDYVIETVKNFYAGKN
;
A
#
# COMPACT_ATOMS: atom_id res chain seq x y z
N MET A 1 -0.73 -13.28 -27.46
CA MET A 1 -1.35 -13.52 -26.13
C MET A 1 -1.63 -12.16 -25.53
N HIS A 2 -2.66 -11.99 -24.67
CA HIS A 2 -2.89 -10.74 -23.96
C HIS A 2 -2.76 -10.98 -22.46
N VAL A 3 -1.78 -10.36 -21.81
CA VAL A 3 -1.50 -10.50 -20.38
C VAL A 3 -1.89 -9.22 -19.66
N ARG A 4 -2.99 -9.27 -18.92
CA ARG A 4 -3.56 -8.11 -18.21
C ARG A 4 -2.81 -7.84 -16.91
N TYR A 5 -2.71 -6.56 -16.56
CA TYR A 5 -2.09 -6.14 -15.29
C TYR A 5 -2.96 -6.43 -14.07
N SER A 6 -4.25 -6.48 -14.25
CA SER A 6 -5.20 -6.70 -13.15
C SER A 6 -6.23 -7.78 -13.50
N PRO A 7 -6.42 -8.80 -12.64
CA PRO A 7 -7.33 -9.92 -12.87
C PRO A 7 -8.75 -9.67 -12.31
N LEU A 8 -9.20 -8.44 -12.11
CA LEU A 8 -10.46 -8.13 -11.41
C LEU A 8 -11.66 -8.90 -11.98
N SER A 9 -11.75 -9.07 -13.30
CA SER A 9 -12.83 -9.84 -13.92
C SER A 9 -12.77 -11.33 -13.57
N GLN A 10 -11.58 -11.88 -13.38
CA GLN A 10 -11.39 -13.29 -12.96
C GLN A 10 -11.67 -13.45 -11.47
N GLN A 11 -11.20 -12.51 -10.66
CA GLN A 11 -11.42 -12.50 -9.22
C GLN A 11 -12.91 -12.44 -8.84
N TYR A 12 -13.72 -11.76 -9.62
CA TYR A 12 -15.16 -11.61 -9.41
C TYR A 12 -16.01 -12.35 -10.48
N ALA A 13 -15.50 -13.47 -11.01
CA ALA A 13 -16.20 -14.25 -12.02
C ALA A 13 -17.52 -14.85 -11.51
N ASP A 14 -17.61 -15.16 -10.22
CA ASP A 14 -18.83 -15.65 -9.56
C ASP A 14 -19.21 -14.68 -8.42
N PRO A 15 -19.99 -13.61 -8.70
CA PRO A 15 -20.36 -12.60 -7.73
C PRO A 15 -21.68 -12.89 -6.99
N ASP A 16 -22.36 -14.01 -7.24
CA ASP A 16 -23.74 -14.25 -6.79
C ASP A 16 -23.89 -14.14 -5.26
N ALA A 17 -22.93 -14.70 -4.50
CA ALA A 17 -22.93 -14.61 -3.04
C ALA A 17 -22.84 -13.16 -2.54
N ILE A 18 -22.09 -12.30 -3.25
CA ILE A 18 -21.98 -10.88 -2.96
C ILE A 18 -23.31 -10.19 -3.22
N PHE A 19 -23.94 -10.47 -4.38
CA PHE A 19 -25.23 -9.88 -4.74
C PHE A 19 -26.36 -10.31 -3.80
N GLU A 20 -26.37 -11.54 -3.31
CA GLU A 20 -27.35 -11.98 -2.32
C GLU A 20 -27.22 -11.20 -1.01
N GLU A 21 -26.00 -11.01 -0.51
CA GLU A 21 -25.79 -10.21 0.71
C GLU A 21 -26.10 -8.72 0.48
N MET A 22 -25.77 -8.15 -0.68
CA MET A 22 -26.17 -6.80 -1.06
C MET A 22 -27.68 -6.64 -1.13
N ARG A 23 -28.40 -7.62 -1.66
CA ARG A 23 -29.87 -7.63 -1.71
C ARG A 23 -30.48 -7.58 -0.29
N ALA A 24 -29.91 -8.35 0.63
CA ALA A 24 -30.33 -8.34 2.03
C ALA A 24 -30.07 -6.96 2.68
N LEU A 25 -28.90 -6.37 2.43
CA LEU A 25 -28.54 -5.03 2.89
C LEU A 25 -29.50 -3.97 2.36
N VAL A 26 -29.82 -3.99 1.06
CA VAL A 26 -30.78 -3.04 0.46
C VAL A 26 -32.17 -3.16 1.11
N LYS A 27 -32.64 -4.38 1.40
CA LYS A 27 -33.92 -4.59 2.08
C LYS A 27 -33.91 -4.06 3.52
N SER A 28 -32.77 -4.10 4.22
CA SER A 28 -32.66 -3.56 5.59
C SER A 28 -32.58 -2.03 5.65
N GLY A 29 -32.09 -1.39 4.60
CA GLY A 29 -31.84 0.06 4.57
C GLY A 29 -30.63 0.53 5.41
N ASP A 30 -29.78 -0.38 5.90
CA ASP A 30 -28.67 -0.10 6.82
C ASP A 30 -27.39 0.32 6.07
N PHE A 31 -27.46 1.47 5.36
CA PHE A 31 -26.42 1.88 4.42
C PHE A 31 -25.23 2.62 5.03
N THR A 32 -25.35 3.16 6.25
CA THR A 32 -24.31 4.01 6.85
C THR A 32 -23.84 3.47 8.20
N LEU A 33 -22.59 3.06 8.30
CA LEU A 33 -22.01 2.44 9.50
C LEU A 33 -22.85 1.27 10.03
N GLY A 34 -23.48 0.55 9.10
CA GLY A 34 -24.38 -0.54 9.40
C GLY A 34 -23.68 -1.76 10.00
N LYS A 35 -24.49 -2.73 10.41
CA LYS A 35 -24.02 -3.98 11.03
C LYS A 35 -22.94 -4.67 10.20
N VAL A 36 -23.07 -4.68 8.86
CA VAL A 36 -22.12 -5.30 7.94
C VAL A 36 -20.72 -4.66 8.00
N VAL A 37 -20.63 -3.35 8.29
CA VAL A 37 -19.35 -2.66 8.46
C VAL A 37 -18.63 -3.18 9.70
N GLY A 38 -19.35 -3.31 10.83
CA GLY A 38 -18.80 -3.88 12.06
C GLY A 38 -18.35 -5.35 11.90
N GLU A 39 -19.14 -6.15 11.17
CA GLU A 39 -18.78 -7.53 10.85
C GLU A 39 -17.50 -7.61 10.01
N PHE A 40 -17.39 -6.78 8.97
CA PHE A 40 -16.17 -6.71 8.15
C PHE A 40 -14.97 -6.26 8.97
N GLU A 41 -15.10 -5.19 9.78
CA GLU A 41 -14.03 -4.70 10.66
C GLU A 41 -13.53 -5.81 11.59
N ALA A 42 -14.44 -6.57 12.20
CA ALA A 42 -14.08 -7.70 13.06
C ALA A 42 -13.35 -8.82 12.31
N MET A 43 -13.83 -9.19 11.12
CA MET A 43 -13.18 -10.19 10.27
C MET A 43 -11.77 -9.75 9.84
N PHE A 44 -11.61 -8.49 9.48
CA PHE A 44 -10.31 -7.93 9.07
C PHE A 44 -9.33 -7.90 10.25
N ALA A 45 -9.77 -7.45 11.43
CA ALA A 45 -8.97 -7.46 12.65
C ALA A 45 -8.51 -8.88 13.02
N ALA A 46 -9.42 -9.85 12.94
CA ALA A 46 -9.10 -11.26 13.20
C ALA A 46 -8.09 -11.83 12.20
N ALA A 47 -8.21 -11.49 10.89
CA ALA A 47 -7.29 -11.95 9.85
C ALA A 47 -5.86 -11.43 10.07
N LEU A 48 -5.70 -10.22 10.61
CA LEU A 48 -4.39 -9.64 10.92
C LEU A 48 -3.89 -9.98 12.32
N GLY A 49 -4.77 -10.42 13.23
CA GLY A 49 -4.42 -10.65 14.63
C GLY A 49 -4.23 -9.35 15.42
N VAL A 50 -5.03 -8.32 15.10
CA VAL A 50 -5.03 -7.01 15.78
C VAL A 50 -6.33 -6.81 16.56
N LYS A 51 -6.34 -5.86 17.51
CA LYS A 51 -7.49 -5.62 18.38
C LYS A 51 -8.62 -4.88 17.68
N HIS A 52 -8.29 -3.87 16.88
CA HIS A 52 -9.26 -2.98 16.25
C HIS A 52 -8.97 -2.79 14.77
N ALA A 53 -10.04 -2.73 13.98
CA ALA A 53 -10.04 -2.29 12.60
C ALA A 53 -11.17 -1.27 12.40
N ILE A 54 -10.90 -0.19 11.67
CA ILE A 54 -11.81 0.93 11.49
C ILE A 54 -11.90 1.25 9.99
N GLY A 55 -13.03 0.94 9.37
CA GLY A 55 -13.29 1.22 7.96
C GLY A 55 -13.45 2.72 7.68
N VAL A 56 -12.79 3.22 6.66
CA VAL A 56 -12.78 4.62 6.22
C VAL A 56 -12.98 4.72 4.71
N GLY A 57 -13.15 5.94 4.18
CA GLY A 57 -13.54 6.17 2.79
C GLY A 57 -12.45 5.84 1.75
N SER A 58 -11.17 5.85 2.13
CA SER A 58 -10.05 5.58 1.21
C SER A 58 -8.78 5.21 1.96
N GLY A 59 -7.78 4.68 1.23
CA GLY A 59 -6.44 4.48 1.76
C GLY A 59 -5.75 5.80 2.16
N THR A 60 -6.04 6.89 1.47
CA THR A 60 -5.55 8.24 1.82
C THR A 60 -6.11 8.68 3.17
N ASP A 61 -7.41 8.49 3.39
CA ASP A 61 -8.03 8.79 4.69
C ASP A 61 -7.49 7.87 5.80
N ALA A 62 -7.18 6.62 5.46
CA ALA A 62 -6.57 5.68 6.41
C ALA A 62 -5.19 6.15 6.90
N LEU A 63 -4.45 6.93 6.11
CA LEU A 63 -3.21 7.59 6.52
C LEU A 63 -3.46 8.93 7.22
N LYS A 64 -4.36 9.75 6.70
CA LYS A 64 -4.65 11.11 7.19
C LYS A 64 -5.25 11.10 8.60
N ILE A 65 -6.25 10.25 8.82
CA ILE A 65 -7.02 10.26 10.07
C ILE A 65 -6.16 9.89 11.29
N PRO A 66 -5.24 8.91 11.26
CA PRO A 66 -4.29 8.67 12.35
C PRO A 66 -3.38 9.87 12.65
N LEU A 67 -2.86 10.56 11.63
CA LEU A 67 -2.07 11.77 11.84
C LEU A 67 -2.87 12.85 12.56
N ARG A 68 -4.13 13.06 12.16
CA ARG A 68 -5.03 13.99 12.84
C ARG A 68 -5.34 13.56 14.27
N ALA A 69 -5.53 12.24 14.51
CA ALA A 69 -5.76 11.68 15.86
C ALA A 69 -4.56 11.87 16.80
N LEU A 70 -3.35 11.93 16.25
CA LEU A 70 -2.11 12.24 16.97
C LEU A 70 -1.93 13.75 17.22
N GLY A 71 -2.83 14.60 16.71
CA GLY A 71 -2.75 16.04 16.85
C GLY A 71 -1.75 16.72 15.92
N ILE A 72 -1.27 16.00 14.90
CA ILE A 72 -0.30 16.50 13.93
C ILE A 72 -0.96 17.56 13.03
N GLY A 73 -0.26 18.67 12.77
CA GLY A 73 -0.79 19.80 12.03
C GLY A 73 0.26 20.79 11.55
N PRO A 74 -0.14 22.05 11.30
CA PRO A 74 0.76 23.09 10.81
C PRO A 74 1.98 23.32 11.73
N GLY A 75 3.17 23.36 11.12
CA GLY A 75 4.44 23.51 11.82
C GLY A 75 5.12 22.19 12.19
N ASP A 76 4.40 21.07 12.14
CA ASP A 76 4.95 19.75 12.38
C ASP A 76 5.59 19.15 11.11
N GLU A 77 6.51 18.21 11.32
CA GLU A 77 7.16 17.43 10.28
C GLU A 77 6.84 15.93 10.43
N VAL A 78 6.63 15.26 9.30
CA VAL A 78 6.43 13.81 9.26
C VAL A 78 7.43 13.21 8.27
N ILE A 79 8.24 12.27 8.74
CA ILE A 79 9.28 11.61 7.91
C ILE A 79 8.66 10.45 7.16
N THR A 80 8.97 10.34 5.86
CA THR A 80 8.59 9.21 5.00
C THR A 80 9.62 8.97 3.88
N ALA A 81 9.42 7.93 3.06
CA ALA A 81 10.29 7.61 1.95
C ALA A 81 10.09 8.55 0.75
N ALA A 82 11.17 8.86 0.02
CA ALA A 82 11.14 9.68 -1.19
C ALA A 82 10.50 8.98 -2.40
N ASN A 83 10.33 7.66 -2.35
CA ASN A 83 9.59 6.89 -3.34
C ASN A 83 8.43 6.15 -2.66
N THR A 84 7.23 6.67 -2.81
CA THR A 84 5.97 6.06 -2.39
C THR A 84 4.83 6.56 -3.28
N PHE A 85 3.62 6.06 -3.04
CA PHE A 85 2.43 6.59 -3.69
C PHE A 85 2.08 7.99 -3.17
N TYR A 86 1.48 8.82 -4.01
CA TYR A 86 1.15 10.23 -3.68
C TYR A 86 0.31 10.38 -2.41
N ALA A 87 -0.51 9.37 -2.07
CA ALA A 87 -1.39 9.40 -0.90
C ALA A 87 -0.63 9.56 0.41
N THR A 88 0.59 9.00 0.53
CA THR A 88 1.40 9.13 1.74
C THR A 88 1.73 10.60 2.01
N VAL A 89 2.24 11.31 1.01
CA VAL A 89 2.56 12.74 1.16
C VAL A 89 1.33 13.63 1.17
N GLY A 90 0.28 13.23 0.42
CA GLY A 90 -1.01 13.91 0.43
C GLY A 90 -1.64 13.92 1.80
N ALA A 91 -1.64 12.79 2.51
CA ALA A 91 -2.16 12.68 3.87
C ALA A 91 -1.40 13.56 4.87
N ILE A 92 -0.06 13.67 4.74
CA ILE A 92 0.77 14.57 5.55
C ILE A 92 0.41 16.04 5.26
N ALA A 93 0.33 16.40 3.98
CA ALA A 93 0.03 17.79 3.58
C ALA A 93 -1.40 18.20 3.95
N GLU A 94 -2.39 17.30 3.83
CA GLU A 94 -3.79 17.58 4.18
C GLU A 94 -4.02 17.85 5.67
N VAL A 95 -3.20 17.31 6.57
CA VAL A 95 -3.24 17.70 7.99
C VAL A 95 -2.48 19.00 8.27
N GLY A 96 -1.83 19.59 7.27
CA GLY A 96 -1.04 20.82 7.37
C GLY A 96 0.41 20.62 7.79
N ALA A 97 0.86 19.36 7.94
CA ALA A 97 2.24 19.05 8.28
C ALA A 97 3.15 19.08 7.05
N ARG A 98 4.46 19.20 7.27
CA ARG A 98 5.48 19.16 6.24
C ARG A 98 6.01 17.75 6.06
N PRO A 99 5.95 17.13 4.87
CA PRO A 99 6.65 15.89 4.60
C PRO A 99 8.17 16.13 4.57
N VAL A 100 8.91 15.24 5.23
CA VAL A 100 10.37 15.16 5.20
C VAL A 100 10.75 13.84 4.58
N PHE A 101 11.51 13.89 3.50
CA PHE A 101 11.92 12.68 2.78
C PHE A 101 13.26 12.16 3.26
N ILE A 102 13.38 10.84 3.29
CA ILE A 102 14.65 10.11 3.26
C ILE A 102 14.66 9.20 2.04
N ASP A 103 15.83 8.85 1.54
CA ASP A 103 15.94 8.00 0.35
C ASP A 103 15.43 6.58 0.63
N CYS A 104 15.27 5.81 -0.41
CA CYS A 104 14.94 4.39 -0.33
C CYS A 104 16.20 3.53 -0.28
N ASP A 105 16.03 2.27 0.11
CA ASP A 105 16.98 1.20 -0.10
C ASP A 105 16.65 0.41 -1.39
N ASP A 106 17.45 -0.59 -1.72
CA ASP A 106 17.26 -1.44 -2.90
C ASP A 106 15.98 -2.31 -2.86
N THR A 107 15.26 -2.34 -1.74
CA THR A 107 13.99 -3.06 -1.57
C THR A 107 12.77 -2.17 -1.75
N PHE A 108 12.94 -0.93 -2.18
CA PHE A 108 11.92 0.12 -2.30
C PHE A 108 11.41 0.68 -0.97
N CYS A 109 11.88 0.20 0.16
CA CYS A 109 11.53 0.74 1.47
C CYS A 109 12.44 1.91 1.85
N MET A 110 12.09 2.63 2.93
CA MET A 110 12.91 3.74 3.41
C MET A 110 14.28 3.25 3.88
N ASN A 111 15.34 3.99 3.54
CA ASN A 111 16.69 3.73 4.02
C ASN A 111 16.81 4.15 5.49
N VAL A 112 16.75 3.17 6.38
CA VAL A 112 16.76 3.41 7.83
C VAL A 112 18.05 4.06 8.33
N ASP A 113 19.17 3.94 7.61
CA ASP A 113 20.45 4.58 7.98
C ASP A 113 20.38 6.12 7.93
N GLN A 114 19.45 6.66 7.15
CA GLN A 114 19.21 8.10 7.05
C GLN A 114 18.16 8.62 8.05
N LEU A 115 17.40 7.72 8.69
CA LEU A 115 16.21 8.09 9.47
C LEU A 115 16.56 9.01 10.64
N GLU A 116 17.56 8.66 11.44
CA GLU A 116 17.89 9.41 12.65
C GLU A 116 18.38 10.83 12.34
N ALA A 117 19.16 10.98 11.26
CA ALA A 117 19.66 12.28 10.81
C ALA A 117 18.55 13.23 10.29
N ALA A 118 17.40 12.68 9.86
CA ALA A 118 16.26 13.45 9.40
C ALA A 118 15.36 13.96 10.53
N ILE A 119 15.56 13.50 11.77
CA ILE A 119 14.74 13.89 12.93
C ILE A 119 15.11 15.30 13.37
N THR A 120 14.11 16.15 13.52
CA THR A 120 14.22 17.52 14.05
C THR A 120 13.29 17.71 15.25
N PRO A 121 13.39 18.84 16.01
CA PRO A 121 12.42 19.14 17.06
C PRO A 121 10.96 19.26 16.57
N ARG A 122 10.75 19.48 15.27
CA ARG A 122 9.43 19.55 14.64
C ARG A 122 8.89 18.18 14.20
N THR A 123 9.72 17.16 14.16
CA THR A 123 9.28 15.82 13.80
C THR A 123 8.27 15.29 14.82
N LYS A 124 7.09 14.87 14.35
CA LYS A 124 5.99 14.38 15.19
C LYS A 124 5.54 12.96 14.87
N ALA A 125 5.92 12.41 13.71
CA ALA A 125 5.66 11.03 13.36
C ALA A 125 6.63 10.55 12.27
N ILE A 126 6.70 9.24 12.12
CA ILE A 126 7.37 8.56 11.00
C ILE A 126 6.32 7.69 10.31
N ILE A 127 6.28 7.76 8.97
CA ILE A 127 5.46 6.86 8.14
C ILE A 127 6.39 5.93 7.35
N PRO A 128 6.72 4.75 7.88
CA PRO A 128 7.36 3.72 7.07
C PRO A 128 6.36 3.20 6.05
N VAL A 129 6.81 3.10 4.78
CA VAL A 129 6.00 2.58 3.68
C VAL A 129 6.50 1.18 3.32
N HIS A 130 5.58 0.23 3.30
CA HIS A 130 5.82 -1.15 2.87
C HIS A 130 5.56 -1.27 1.38
N LEU A 131 6.45 -0.65 0.58
CA LEU A 131 6.24 -0.51 -0.86
C LEU A 131 6.41 -1.85 -1.58
N THR A 132 5.73 -2.03 -2.71
CA THR A 132 5.70 -3.22 -3.58
C THR A 132 5.08 -4.47 -2.95
N GLY A 133 4.88 -4.51 -1.65
CA GLY A 133 4.43 -5.67 -0.89
C GLY A 133 5.49 -6.23 0.05
N ASP A 134 6.71 -5.69 0.00
CA ASP A 134 7.77 -5.99 0.97
C ASP A 134 7.57 -5.21 2.28
N VAL A 135 8.39 -5.46 3.29
CA VAL A 135 8.27 -4.85 4.61
C VAL A 135 9.54 -4.07 4.94
N ALA A 136 9.39 -2.81 5.33
CA ALA A 136 10.52 -1.97 5.76
C ALA A 136 11.28 -2.60 6.95
N GLU A 137 12.50 -2.14 7.23
CA GLU A 137 13.37 -2.60 8.34
C GLU A 137 12.78 -2.20 9.70
N MET A 138 11.55 -2.71 9.98
CA MET A 138 10.74 -2.29 11.13
C MET A 138 11.43 -2.37 12.48
N PRO A 139 12.22 -3.41 12.83
CA PRO A 139 12.88 -3.42 14.13
C PRO A 139 13.78 -2.21 14.36
N ARG A 140 14.56 -1.79 13.36
CA ARG A 140 15.43 -0.63 13.45
C ARG A 140 14.65 0.68 13.47
N ILE A 141 13.57 0.77 12.65
CA ILE A 141 12.69 1.92 12.64
C ILE A 141 12.01 2.11 14.00
N VAL A 142 11.51 1.03 14.61
CA VAL A 142 10.89 1.05 15.94
C VAL A 142 11.90 1.50 17.00
N GLU A 143 13.12 0.94 17.00
CA GLU A 143 14.18 1.32 17.95
C GLU A 143 14.48 2.82 17.90
N ILE A 144 14.62 3.39 16.69
CA ILE A 144 14.86 4.83 16.50
C ILE A 144 13.64 5.64 16.97
N ALA A 145 12.44 5.24 16.58
CA ALA A 145 11.20 5.92 16.94
C ALA A 145 10.99 5.95 18.48
N GLU A 146 11.23 4.85 19.17
CA GLU A 146 11.14 4.75 20.63
C GLU A 146 12.16 5.66 21.33
N ARG A 147 13.42 5.69 20.86
CA ARG A 147 14.48 6.56 21.37
C ARG A 147 14.10 8.03 21.31
N HIS A 148 13.43 8.44 20.24
CA HIS A 148 12.98 9.80 19.99
C HIS A 148 11.53 10.05 20.42
N LYS A 149 10.83 9.06 20.98
CA LYS A 149 9.42 9.14 21.41
C LYS A 149 8.49 9.56 20.28
N LEU A 150 8.74 9.09 19.06
CA LEU A 150 7.96 9.39 17.87
C LEU A 150 6.96 8.25 17.58
N PRO A 151 5.68 8.55 17.37
CA PRO A 151 4.72 7.54 16.93
C PRO A 151 5.03 7.11 15.49
N LEU A 152 4.76 5.82 15.21
CA LEU A 152 4.80 5.25 13.88
C LEU A 152 3.38 5.07 13.35
N VAL A 153 3.12 5.54 12.13
CA VAL A 153 1.92 5.23 11.35
C VAL A 153 2.37 4.43 10.13
N GLU A 154 2.12 3.12 10.12
CA GLU A 154 2.54 2.28 8.98
C GLU A 154 1.68 2.57 7.74
N ASP A 155 2.30 2.80 6.59
CA ASP A 155 1.63 2.71 5.30
C ASP A 155 1.73 1.26 4.79
N GLY A 156 0.73 0.46 5.14
CA GLY A 156 0.58 -0.94 4.75
C GLY A 156 -0.25 -1.13 3.47
N CYS A 157 -0.58 -0.05 2.75
CA CYS A 157 -1.49 -0.09 1.59
C CYS A 157 -1.03 -1.01 0.46
N GLN A 158 0.21 -1.45 0.47
CA GLN A 158 0.76 -2.37 -0.53
C GLN A 158 1.20 -3.71 0.07
N SER A 159 1.19 -3.87 1.39
CA SER A 159 1.77 -5.05 2.05
C SER A 159 0.82 -5.72 3.05
N LEU A 160 -0.48 -5.80 2.70
CA LEU A 160 -1.43 -6.56 3.52
C LEU A 160 -1.00 -8.04 3.60
N MET A 161 -0.91 -8.59 4.79
CA MET A 161 -0.37 -9.94 5.11
C MET A 161 1.16 -10.07 4.93
N GLY A 162 1.88 -8.98 4.68
CA GLY A 162 3.34 -8.94 4.72
C GLY A 162 3.87 -9.17 6.14
N GLU A 163 5.06 -9.78 6.24
CA GLU A 163 5.66 -10.11 7.55
C GLU A 163 7.17 -9.79 7.56
N TYR A 164 7.66 -9.34 8.70
CA TYR A 164 9.08 -9.25 8.99
C TYR A 164 9.41 -10.20 10.14
N LYS A 165 10.20 -11.27 9.89
CA LYS A 165 10.52 -12.35 10.85
C LYS A 165 9.27 -12.88 11.56
N GLY A 166 8.18 -13.10 10.80
CA GLY A 166 6.91 -13.63 11.32
C GLY A 166 6.01 -12.60 12.00
N ARG A 167 6.44 -11.35 12.21
CA ARG A 167 5.61 -10.28 12.74
C ARG A 167 4.95 -9.50 11.57
N ARG A 168 3.64 -9.41 11.59
CA ARG A 168 2.83 -8.84 10.50
C ARG A 168 2.88 -7.33 10.41
N VAL A 169 2.82 -6.80 9.18
CA VAL A 169 2.42 -5.43 8.91
C VAL A 169 1.06 -5.17 9.56
N GLY A 170 0.92 -4.04 10.22
CA GLY A 170 -0.28 -3.75 11.03
C GLY A 170 -0.07 -3.91 12.54
N THR A 171 1.10 -4.35 12.97
CA THR A 171 1.36 -4.60 14.40
C THR A 171 2.57 -3.83 14.95
N TRP A 172 3.23 -3.00 14.14
CA TRP A 172 4.48 -2.33 14.53
C TRP A 172 4.26 -0.90 15.03
N GLY A 173 3.31 -0.17 14.43
CA GLY A 173 3.01 1.22 14.77
C GLY A 173 1.81 1.39 15.70
N ILE A 174 1.55 2.64 16.08
CA ILE A 174 0.34 3.02 16.82
C ILE A 174 -0.92 2.84 15.97
N ALA A 175 -0.79 2.96 14.65
CA ALA A 175 -1.82 2.71 13.66
C ALA A 175 -1.19 2.27 12.33
N THR A 176 -1.94 1.51 11.54
CA THR A 176 -1.54 1.11 10.19
C THR A 176 -2.68 1.34 9.22
N ALA A 177 -2.37 1.96 8.10
CA ALA A 177 -3.30 2.22 7.02
C ALA A 177 -3.24 1.10 5.97
N PHE A 178 -4.41 0.64 5.53
CA PHE A 178 -4.56 -0.22 4.36
C PHE A 178 -5.55 0.39 3.37
N SER A 179 -5.26 0.24 2.08
CA SER A 179 -6.14 0.63 0.99
C SER A 179 -6.90 -0.57 0.47
N MET A 180 -8.16 -0.38 0.15
CA MET A 180 -9.01 -1.37 -0.51
C MET A 180 -9.42 -0.93 -1.93
N HIS A 181 -8.64 -0.02 -2.54
CA HIS A 181 -8.79 0.35 -3.94
C HIS A 181 -8.72 -0.90 -4.84
N PRO A 182 -9.44 -0.96 -5.98
CA PRO A 182 -9.53 -2.16 -6.85
C PRO A 182 -8.21 -2.83 -7.21
N LEU A 183 -7.10 -2.10 -7.27
CA LEU A 183 -5.77 -2.65 -7.60
C LEU A 183 -4.97 -3.15 -6.38
N LYS A 184 -5.57 -3.25 -5.19
CA LYS A 184 -4.90 -3.72 -3.97
C LYS A 184 -5.12 -5.21 -3.73
N ILE A 185 -4.34 -5.79 -2.80
CA ILE A 185 -4.43 -7.21 -2.43
C ILE A 185 -5.83 -7.54 -1.89
N ILE A 186 -6.33 -6.71 -0.98
CA ILE A 186 -7.75 -6.66 -0.66
C ILE A 186 -8.36 -5.49 -1.43
N ASN A 187 -9.45 -5.73 -2.11
CA ASN A 187 -10.08 -4.71 -2.94
C ASN A 187 -11.61 -4.79 -2.85
N VAL A 188 -12.25 -3.67 -3.13
CA VAL A 188 -13.71 -3.56 -3.20
C VAL A 188 -14.13 -2.92 -4.52
N TRP A 189 -15.41 -2.75 -4.77
CA TRP A 189 -15.94 -2.22 -6.03
C TRP A 189 -16.02 -0.70 -6.02
N GLY A 190 -14.91 -0.06 -5.73
CA GLY A 190 -14.73 1.38 -5.62
C GLY A 190 -13.61 1.72 -4.65
N ASP A 191 -13.69 2.88 -4.02
CA ASP A 191 -12.72 3.28 -3.00
C ASP A 191 -13.14 2.82 -1.61
N ALA A 192 -12.16 2.42 -0.82
CA ALA A 192 -12.27 2.19 0.61
C ALA A 192 -10.87 2.12 1.25
N GLY A 193 -10.82 2.29 2.55
CA GLY A 193 -9.63 2.09 3.36
C GLY A 193 -9.99 1.49 4.71
N ILE A 194 -8.98 1.04 5.42
CA ILE A 194 -9.14 0.55 6.79
C ILE A 194 -7.90 0.89 7.60
N VAL A 195 -8.11 1.36 8.83
CA VAL A 195 -7.04 1.59 9.80
C VAL A 195 -7.09 0.50 10.84
N VAL A 196 -5.94 -0.08 11.19
CA VAL A 196 -5.87 -1.01 12.31
C VAL A 196 -5.01 -0.45 13.44
N THR A 197 -5.34 -0.83 14.67
CA THR A 197 -4.61 -0.44 15.87
C THR A 197 -4.84 -1.44 17.01
N ASN A 198 -3.87 -1.54 17.92
CA ASN A 198 -4.03 -2.26 19.19
C ASN A 198 -4.29 -1.31 20.37
N ASP A 199 -4.29 0.00 20.13
CA ASP A 199 -4.50 1.04 21.13
C ASP A 199 -5.98 1.44 21.21
N ASP A 200 -6.58 1.38 22.40
CA ASP A 200 -8.00 1.68 22.63
C ASP A 200 -8.33 3.16 22.44
N GLU A 201 -7.43 4.05 22.85
CA GLU A 201 -7.66 5.49 22.70
C GLU A 201 -7.50 5.92 21.23
N MET A 202 -6.55 5.35 20.50
CA MET A 202 -6.45 5.55 19.06
C MET A 202 -7.73 5.04 18.36
N ASN A 203 -8.21 3.84 18.68
CA ASN A 203 -9.48 3.34 18.13
C ASN A 203 -10.65 4.30 18.41
N ARG A 204 -10.78 4.82 19.63
CA ARG A 204 -11.82 5.80 19.98
C ARG A 204 -11.72 7.05 19.11
N LYS A 205 -10.53 7.65 19.01
CA LYS A 205 -10.28 8.85 18.20
C LYS A 205 -10.57 8.62 16.72
N LEU A 206 -10.12 7.48 16.16
CA LEU A 206 -10.36 7.15 14.76
C LEU A 206 -11.85 7.04 14.44
N ARG A 207 -12.64 6.40 15.33
CA ARG A 207 -14.11 6.28 15.17
C ARG A 207 -14.81 7.63 15.23
N LEU A 208 -14.39 8.53 16.09
CA LEU A 208 -14.88 9.91 16.12
C LEU A 208 -14.54 10.64 14.82
N LEU A 209 -13.26 10.65 14.46
CA LEU A 209 -12.77 11.43 13.32
C LEU A 209 -13.36 10.99 11.99
N ARG A 210 -13.59 9.69 11.76
CA ARG A 210 -14.21 9.19 10.52
C ARG A 210 -15.67 9.61 10.35
N ASN A 211 -16.35 9.99 11.44
CA ASN A 211 -17.77 10.29 11.47
C ASN A 211 -18.06 11.66 12.10
N HIS A 212 -17.56 12.73 11.48
CA HIS A 212 -17.78 14.13 11.87
C HIS A 212 -17.34 14.49 13.30
N GLY A 213 -16.62 13.63 14.00
CA GLY A 213 -16.26 13.81 15.42
C GLY A 213 -17.43 13.57 16.38
N LEU A 214 -18.48 12.89 15.93
CA LEU A 214 -19.68 12.63 16.69
C LEU A 214 -19.45 11.55 17.75
N ARG A 215 -19.67 11.91 19.01
CA ARG A 215 -19.73 10.97 20.14
C ARG A 215 -21.05 10.19 20.18
N ASN A 216 -22.12 10.85 19.78
CA ASN A 216 -23.46 10.31 19.58
C ASN A 216 -24.15 11.12 18.47
N ARG A 217 -25.47 10.88 18.24
CA ARG A 217 -26.20 11.52 17.15
C ARG A 217 -26.20 13.06 17.21
N ASP A 218 -26.17 13.63 18.42
CA ASP A 218 -26.46 15.04 18.68
C ASP A 218 -25.24 15.80 19.21
N GLU A 219 -24.14 15.11 19.55
CA GLU A 219 -22.98 15.72 20.20
C GLU A 219 -21.69 15.46 19.42
N MET A 220 -21.06 16.55 19.01
CA MET A 220 -19.74 16.54 18.36
C MET A 220 -18.67 16.84 19.41
N GLU A 221 -17.72 15.91 19.60
CA GLU A 221 -16.61 16.07 20.56
C GLU A 221 -15.40 16.76 19.92
N VAL A 222 -15.12 16.48 18.66
CA VAL A 222 -14.01 17.05 17.89
C VAL A 222 -14.45 17.35 16.46
N LEU A 223 -13.73 18.22 15.76
CA LEU A 223 -13.92 18.37 14.30
C LEU A 223 -13.38 17.14 13.58
N GLY A 224 -14.25 16.43 12.88
CA GLY A 224 -13.94 15.22 12.14
C GLY A 224 -14.29 15.31 10.66
N TYR A 225 -14.23 14.17 10.00
CA TYR A 225 -14.46 14.01 8.56
C TYR A 225 -15.73 13.19 8.30
N ASN A 226 -16.27 13.29 7.11
CA ASN A 226 -17.13 12.26 6.56
C ASN A 226 -16.24 11.28 5.76
N SER A 227 -15.69 10.30 6.46
CA SER A 227 -14.82 9.27 5.88
C SER A 227 -15.21 7.91 6.43
N ARG A 228 -16.30 7.39 5.94
CA ARG A 228 -16.89 6.12 6.36
C ARG A 228 -16.72 5.08 5.28
N LEU A 229 -16.47 3.83 5.68
CA LEU A 229 -16.62 2.71 4.77
C LEU A 229 -18.10 2.51 4.45
N ASP A 230 -18.47 2.49 3.18
CA ASP A 230 -19.83 2.22 2.74
C ASP A 230 -20.23 0.77 3.05
N SER A 231 -21.47 0.56 3.51
CA SER A 231 -21.99 -0.78 3.83
C SER A 231 -21.95 -1.72 2.60
N LEU A 232 -22.18 -1.21 1.40
CA LEU A 232 -22.05 -1.99 0.16
C LEU A 232 -20.62 -2.49 -0.09
N GLN A 233 -19.63 -1.63 0.16
CA GLN A 233 -18.22 -2.01 0.04
C GLN A 233 -17.80 -2.99 1.15
N ALA A 234 -18.37 -2.88 2.34
CA ALA A 234 -18.13 -3.83 3.42
C ALA A 234 -18.63 -5.26 3.08
N VAL A 235 -19.71 -5.40 2.32
CA VAL A 235 -20.16 -6.71 1.79
C VAL A 235 -19.08 -7.32 0.90
N VAL A 236 -18.56 -6.57 -0.05
CA VAL A 236 -17.45 -7.05 -0.92
C VAL A 236 -16.20 -7.35 -0.08
N GLY A 237 -15.87 -6.48 0.88
CA GLY A 237 -14.76 -6.68 1.81
C GLY A 237 -14.85 -7.99 2.60
N LYS A 238 -16.03 -8.35 3.09
CA LYS A 238 -16.27 -9.63 3.79
C LYS A 238 -16.02 -10.85 2.89
N TRP A 239 -16.35 -10.75 1.62
CA TRP A 239 -16.14 -11.82 0.66
C TRP A 239 -14.65 -12.00 0.36
N ILE A 240 -13.94 -10.92 0.07
CA ILE A 240 -12.53 -10.98 -0.34
C ILE A 240 -11.58 -11.30 0.83
N VAL A 241 -11.88 -10.87 2.07
CA VAL A 241 -11.00 -11.11 3.22
C VAL A 241 -10.80 -12.61 3.50
N ARG A 242 -11.80 -13.44 3.17
CA ARG A 242 -11.72 -14.90 3.30
C ARG A 242 -10.73 -15.53 2.34
N GLN A 243 -10.41 -14.86 1.24
CA GLN A 243 -9.55 -15.35 0.17
C GLN A 243 -8.10 -14.86 0.29
N LEU A 244 -7.80 -14.00 1.26
CA LEU A 244 -6.47 -13.41 1.44
C LEU A 244 -5.33 -14.44 1.45
N PRO A 245 -5.43 -15.60 2.11
CA PRO A 245 -4.36 -16.59 2.11
C PRO A 245 -4.03 -17.11 0.70
N ASP A 246 -5.05 -17.40 -0.11
CA ASP A 246 -4.89 -17.93 -1.47
C ASP A 246 -4.35 -16.86 -2.42
N ILE A 247 -4.87 -15.62 -2.30
CA ILE A 247 -4.39 -14.45 -3.06
C ILE A 247 -2.90 -14.24 -2.82
N VAL A 248 -2.47 -14.22 -1.56
CA VAL A 248 -1.07 -13.98 -1.20
C VAL A 248 -0.18 -15.13 -1.65
N THR A 249 -0.61 -16.37 -1.45
CA THR A 249 0.14 -17.56 -1.87
C THR A 249 0.34 -17.59 -3.39
N GLY A 250 -0.71 -17.30 -4.15
CA GLY A 250 -0.62 -17.24 -5.62
C GLY A 250 0.33 -16.16 -6.12
N ARG A 251 0.29 -14.96 -5.53
CA ARG A 251 1.22 -13.87 -5.87
C ARG A 251 2.68 -14.21 -5.57
N ILE A 252 2.95 -14.83 -4.43
CA ILE A 252 4.30 -15.29 -4.06
C ILE A 252 4.79 -16.36 -5.05
N ALA A 253 3.93 -17.31 -5.43
CA ALA A 253 4.27 -18.34 -6.40
C ALA A 253 4.57 -17.73 -7.79
N ALA A 254 3.75 -16.77 -8.23
CA ALA A 254 3.95 -16.06 -9.49
C ALA A 254 5.28 -15.28 -9.49
N ALA A 255 5.60 -14.57 -8.41
CA ALA A 255 6.87 -13.86 -8.29
C ALA A 255 8.09 -14.81 -8.32
N ALA A 256 8.00 -15.96 -7.64
CA ALA A 256 9.07 -16.96 -7.64
C ALA A 256 9.30 -17.57 -9.03
N HIS A 257 8.25 -17.75 -9.84
CA HIS A 257 8.35 -18.20 -11.22
C HIS A 257 9.08 -17.15 -12.09
N TYR A 258 8.72 -15.89 -11.95
CA TYR A 258 9.38 -14.80 -12.64
C TYR A 258 10.84 -14.65 -12.23
N ASP A 259 11.19 -14.72 -10.95
CA ASP A 259 12.58 -14.60 -10.48
C ASP A 259 13.47 -15.67 -11.13
N LYS A 260 12.97 -16.92 -11.29
CA LYS A 260 13.66 -17.99 -12.03
C LYS A 260 13.80 -17.69 -13.51
N GLY A 261 12.73 -17.18 -14.14
CA GLY A 261 12.68 -16.92 -15.57
C GLY A 261 13.56 -15.76 -16.02
N PHE A 262 13.73 -14.75 -15.17
CA PHE A 262 14.57 -13.58 -15.44
C PHE A 262 16.03 -13.76 -14.99
N ALA A 263 16.33 -14.80 -14.24
CA ALA A 263 17.71 -15.08 -13.82
C ALA A 263 18.64 -15.23 -15.02
N GLY A 264 19.82 -14.60 -14.96
CA GLY A 264 20.84 -14.71 -15.98
C GLY A 264 20.63 -13.82 -17.23
N ILE A 265 19.63 -12.93 -17.24
CA ILE A 265 19.51 -11.88 -18.27
C ILE A 265 20.35 -10.68 -17.79
N PRO A 266 21.48 -10.35 -18.46
CA PRO A 266 22.43 -9.34 -17.94
C PRO A 266 21.82 -7.94 -17.78
N GLN A 267 20.83 -7.59 -18.61
CA GLN A 267 20.16 -6.28 -18.61
C GLN A 267 19.02 -6.19 -17.60
N VAL A 268 18.72 -7.26 -16.85
CA VAL A 268 17.64 -7.33 -15.88
C VAL A 268 18.21 -7.60 -14.49
N ARG A 269 17.94 -6.71 -13.55
CA ARG A 269 18.32 -6.86 -12.15
C ARG A 269 17.06 -7.07 -11.31
N VAL A 270 16.99 -8.23 -10.66
CA VAL A 270 15.97 -8.53 -9.66
C VAL A 270 16.32 -7.82 -8.35
N PRO A 271 15.41 -7.06 -7.73
CA PRO A 271 15.63 -6.49 -6.40
C PRO A 271 15.97 -7.57 -5.35
N PRO A 272 16.72 -7.25 -4.30
CA PRO A 272 17.03 -8.22 -3.25
C PRO A 272 15.80 -8.93 -2.70
N ARG A 273 15.87 -10.25 -2.54
CA ARG A 273 14.84 -11.08 -1.90
C ARG A 273 15.34 -11.47 -0.52
N ARG A 274 14.68 -10.92 0.51
CA ARG A 274 15.08 -11.14 1.91
C ARG A 274 14.32 -12.36 2.45
N ASP A 275 15.03 -13.35 2.95
CA ASP A 275 14.46 -14.61 3.49
C ASP A 275 13.71 -14.42 4.82
N TYR A 276 13.97 -13.29 5.49
CA TYR A 276 13.32 -12.92 6.74
C TYR A 276 12.08 -12.01 6.56
N THR A 277 11.73 -11.64 5.32
CA THR A 277 10.49 -10.94 5.02
C THR A 277 9.56 -11.80 4.17
N LYS A 278 8.26 -11.69 4.42
CA LYS A 278 7.23 -12.23 3.54
C LYS A 278 6.73 -11.10 2.66
N ASN A 279 7.35 -10.96 1.49
CA ASN A 279 6.88 -10.04 0.45
C ASN A 279 5.62 -10.63 -0.19
N VAL A 280 4.54 -9.86 -0.24
CA VAL A 280 3.24 -10.29 -0.78
C VAL A 280 3.03 -9.89 -2.24
N TYR A 281 4.01 -9.23 -2.83
CA TYR A 281 4.07 -8.86 -4.24
C TYR A 281 2.79 -8.21 -4.77
N LEU A 282 2.38 -7.08 -4.14
CA LEU A 282 1.37 -6.24 -4.80
C LEU A 282 1.87 -5.81 -6.17
N LEU A 283 3.16 -5.47 -6.25
CA LEU A 283 3.87 -5.14 -7.48
C LEU A 283 5.05 -6.09 -7.65
N TYR A 284 5.23 -6.64 -8.83
CA TYR A 284 6.46 -7.32 -9.23
C TYR A 284 7.29 -6.36 -10.08
N ILE A 285 8.35 -5.81 -9.49
CA ILE A 285 9.19 -4.80 -10.14
C ILE A 285 10.59 -5.36 -10.36
N LEU A 286 11.14 -5.07 -11.53
CA LEU A 286 12.54 -5.31 -11.91
C LEU A 286 13.20 -3.99 -12.27
N PHE A 287 14.53 -3.92 -12.16
CA PHE A 287 15.33 -2.86 -12.74
C PHE A 287 15.88 -3.32 -14.07
N VAL A 288 15.71 -2.52 -15.11
CA VAL A 288 16.04 -2.94 -16.47
C VAL A 288 16.74 -1.83 -17.26
N GLU A 289 17.63 -2.21 -18.17
CA GLU A 289 18.19 -1.29 -19.15
C GLU A 289 17.13 -0.93 -20.21
N ASN A 290 17.20 0.29 -20.74
CA ASN A 290 16.28 0.78 -21.78
C ASN A 290 14.79 0.61 -21.42
N ARG A 291 14.44 0.86 -20.14
CA ARG A 291 13.14 0.64 -19.55
C ARG A 291 11.96 1.11 -20.40
N ASP A 292 12.00 2.35 -20.92
CA ASP A 292 10.88 2.91 -21.68
C ASP A 292 10.65 2.19 -23.01
N ALA A 293 11.73 1.80 -23.67
CA ALA A 293 11.65 1.00 -24.89
C ALA A 293 11.09 -0.41 -24.61
N LEU A 294 11.52 -1.03 -23.51
CA LEU A 294 10.99 -2.34 -23.10
C LEU A 294 9.50 -2.26 -22.74
N VAL A 295 9.06 -1.22 -22.01
CA VAL A 295 7.62 -1.02 -21.71
C VAL A 295 6.82 -0.93 -22.99
N LYS A 296 7.26 -0.09 -23.95
CA LYS A 296 6.59 0.03 -25.23
C LYS A 296 6.54 -1.31 -25.98
N TYR A 297 7.66 -2.03 -26.05
CA TYR A 297 7.74 -3.34 -26.70
C TYR A 297 6.77 -4.36 -26.06
N CYS A 298 6.71 -4.43 -24.74
CA CYS A 298 5.78 -5.29 -24.02
C CYS A 298 4.33 -4.96 -24.36
N ILE A 299 3.96 -3.67 -24.35
CA ILE A 299 2.61 -3.22 -24.71
C ILE A 299 2.26 -3.61 -26.15
N ASP A 300 3.18 -3.40 -27.11
CA ASP A 300 2.99 -3.78 -28.51
C ASP A 300 2.81 -5.31 -28.68
N LYS A 301 3.37 -6.13 -27.77
CA LYS A 301 3.18 -7.60 -27.70
C LYS A 301 1.96 -8.01 -26.86
N GLY A 302 1.14 -7.08 -26.36
CA GLY A 302 -0.07 -7.36 -25.59
C GLY A 302 0.16 -7.63 -24.10
N ILE A 303 1.30 -7.24 -23.55
CA ILE A 303 1.61 -7.33 -22.12
C ILE A 303 1.42 -5.95 -21.49
N GLU A 304 0.53 -5.85 -20.50
CA GLU A 304 0.28 -4.59 -19.77
C GLU A 304 1.39 -4.30 -18.74
N ALA A 305 2.61 -4.00 -19.22
CA ALA A 305 3.68 -3.52 -18.35
C ALA A 305 3.44 -2.08 -17.89
N LYS A 306 3.87 -1.74 -16.67
CA LYS A 306 3.68 -0.41 -16.06
C LYS A 306 4.95 0.10 -15.37
N ILE A 307 4.90 1.36 -14.93
CA ILE A 307 5.98 2.02 -14.19
C ILE A 307 5.42 2.52 -12.86
N HIS A 308 6.06 2.13 -11.75
CA HIS A 308 5.66 2.55 -10.39
C HIS A 308 6.90 3.08 -9.62
N TYR A 309 7.19 4.43 -9.69
CA TYR A 309 6.47 5.48 -10.40
C TYR A 309 7.42 6.20 -11.36
N PRO A 310 6.96 6.89 -12.42
CA PRO A 310 7.87 7.45 -13.42
C PRO A 310 8.59 8.72 -12.95
N VAL A 311 8.03 9.47 -12.00
CA VAL A 311 8.59 10.72 -11.48
C VAL A 311 8.74 10.60 -9.97
N PRO A 312 9.95 10.82 -9.42
CA PRO A 312 10.17 10.81 -7.98
C PRO A 312 9.33 11.86 -7.26
N LEU A 313 8.84 11.55 -6.05
CA LEU A 313 7.95 12.47 -5.31
C LEU A 313 8.55 13.85 -5.12
N HIS A 314 9.83 13.93 -4.72
CA HIS A 314 10.50 15.20 -4.46
C HIS A 314 10.64 16.11 -5.69
N LEU A 315 10.46 15.57 -6.90
CA LEU A 315 10.48 16.30 -8.18
C LEU A 315 9.07 16.59 -8.73
N GLN A 316 8.02 16.21 -8.01
CA GLN A 316 6.64 16.54 -8.40
C GLN A 316 6.37 18.04 -8.24
N ASP A 317 5.64 18.62 -9.18
CA ASP A 317 5.32 20.06 -9.17
C ASP A 317 4.63 20.51 -7.89
N ALA A 318 3.72 19.69 -7.37
CA ALA A 318 2.99 19.97 -6.13
C ALA A 318 3.90 20.02 -4.89
N LEU A 319 5.11 19.48 -4.97
CA LEU A 319 6.05 19.38 -3.84
C LEU A 319 7.29 20.29 -3.99
N LYS A 320 7.35 21.13 -5.05
CA LYS A 320 8.45 22.08 -5.27
C LYS A 320 8.70 23.02 -4.10
N TYR A 321 7.67 23.33 -3.31
CA TYR A 321 7.79 24.18 -2.12
C TYR A 321 8.67 23.56 -1.02
N LEU A 322 8.96 22.26 -1.07
CA LEU A 322 9.86 21.59 -0.14
C LEU A 322 11.34 21.92 -0.41
N GLY A 323 11.68 22.36 -1.65
CA GLY A 323 13.01 22.84 -2.01
C GLY A 323 14.00 21.75 -2.40
N TYR A 324 13.57 20.51 -2.55
CA TYR A 324 14.41 19.39 -3.03
C TYR A 324 14.77 19.53 -4.50
N LYS A 325 15.87 18.90 -4.90
CA LYS A 325 16.46 18.99 -6.24
C LYS A 325 16.80 17.60 -6.79
N PRO A 326 16.97 17.46 -8.10
CA PRO A 326 17.56 16.25 -8.69
C PRO A 326 18.89 15.90 -8.02
N GLY A 327 19.07 14.63 -7.67
CA GLY A 327 20.24 14.10 -6.98
C GLY A 327 20.13 14.04 -5.45
N ASP A 328 19.09 14.64 -4.84
CA ASP A 328 18.91 14.59 -3.38
C ASP A 328 18.55 13.18 -2.88
N PHE A 329 17.87 12.36 -3.72
CA PHE A 329 17.46 10.99 -3.41
C PHE A 329 17.81 10.04 -4.55
N PRO A 330 19.10 9.72 -4.73
CA PRO A 330 19.61 9.02 -5.91
C PRO A 330 19.04 7.60 -6.08
N VAL A 331 18.73 6.86 -5.01
CA VAL A 331 18.14 5.53 -5.10
C VAL A 331 16.68 5.61 -5.53
N SER A 332 15.90 6.54 -4.97
CA SER A 332 14.52 6.80 -5.39
C SER A 332 14.45 7.25 -6.85
N GLU A 333 15.38 8.07 -7.31
CA GLU A 333 15.48 8.49 -8.72
C GLU A 333 15.85 7.31 -9.64
N LEU A 334 16.73 6.41 -9.18
CA LEU A 334 17.07 5.17 -9.89
C LEU A 334 15.83 4.29 -10.05
N HIS A 335 15.05 4.09 -8.98
CA HIS A 335 13.81 3.32 -9.01
C HIS A 335 12.83 3.84 -10.07
N CYS A 336 12.69 5.18 -10.14
CA CYS A 336 11.81 5.81 -11.14
C CYS A 336 12.36 5.69 -12.57
N ARG A 337 13.68 5.69 -12.76
CA ARG A 337 14.32 5.60 -14.07
C ARG A 337 14.35 4.20 -14.64
N GLU A 338 14.63 3.18 -13.80
CA GLU A 338 14.92 1.82 -14.24
C GLU A 338 13.80 0.82 -13.91
N GLY A 339 12.89 1.17 -13.02
CA GLY A 339 11.84 0.25 -12.57
C GLY A 339 10.78 -0.04 -13.63
N ILE A 340 10.51 -1.32 -13.89
CA ILE A 340 9.39 -1.82 -14.68
C ILE A 340 8.57 -2.81 -13.87
N SER A 341 7.25 -2.70 -13.93
CA SER A 341 6.32 -3.61 -13.23
C SER A 341 5.63 -4.52 -14.22
N PHE A 342 5.70 -5.82 -13.97
CA PHE A 342 4.96 -6.84 -14.72
C PHE A 342 3.70 -7.28 -13.99
N PRO A 343 2.70 -7.83 -14.73
CA PRO A 343 1.52 -8.43 -14.12
C PRO A 343 1.90 -9.50 -13.10
N VAL A 344 1.31 -9.43 -11.92
CA VAL A 344 1.49 -10.41 -10.85
C VAL A 344 0.20 -10.54 -10.06
N ASP A 345 -0.40 -11.71 -10.05
CA ASP A 345 -1.61 -12.02 -9.28
C ASP A 345 -1.81 -13.55 -9.16
N GLN A 346 -2.82 -13.95 -8.41
CA GLN A 346 -3.14 -15.35 -8.12
C GLN A 346 -3.80 -16.10 -9.30
N HIS A 347 -4.25 -15.40 -10.34
CA HIS A 347 -4.90 -16.00 -11.51
C HIS A 347 -3.97 -16.09 -12.72
N LEU A 348 -2.79 -15.48 -12.63
CA LEU A 348 -1.82 -15.47 -13.72
C LEU A 348 -1.26 -16.88 -13.97
N SER A 349 -1.52 -17.43 -15.15
CA SER A 349 -1.04 -18.77 -15.52
C SER A 349 0.46 -18.79 -15.80
N HIS A 350 1.09 -19.94 -15.64
CA HIS A 350 2.50 -20.12 -16.02
C HIS A 350 2.74 -19.82 -17.51
N ALA A 351 1.79 -20.14 -18.40
CA ALA A 351 1.90 -19.83 -19.82
C ALA A 351 1.95 -18.31 -20.09
N GLU A 352 1.15 -17.52 -19.36
CA GLU A 352 1.21 -16.06 -19.44
C GLU A 352 2.52 -15.51 -18.89
N GLN A 353 3.00 -16.06 -17.76
CA GLN A 353 4.31 -15.68 -17.19
C GLN A 353 5.47 -16.01 -18.12
N ASP A 354 5.49 -17.22 -18.70
CA ASP A 354 6.51 -17.65 -19.67
C ASP A 354 6.49 -16.74 -20.90
N TYR A 355 5.31 -16.33 -21.37
CA TYR A 355 5.19 -15.37 -22.46
C TYR A 355 5.80 -14.02 -22.12
N VAL A 356 5.61 -13.51 -20.90
CA VAL A 356 6.26 -12.26 -20.43
C VAL A 356 7.77 -12.44 -20.41
N ILE A 357 8.28 -13.55 -19.84
CA ILE A 357 9.71 -13.85 -19.74
C ILE A 357 10.36 -13.92 -21.13
N GLU A 358 9.76 -14.68 -22.05
CA GLU A 358 10.28 -14.83 -23.42
C GLU A 358 10.23 -13.50 -24.19
N THR A 359 9.19 -12.68 -23.97
CA THR A 359 9.10 -11.35 -24.60
C THR A 359 10.25 -10.46 -24.15
N VAL A 360 10.60 -10.44 -22.87
CA VAL A 360 11.73 -9.67 -22.35
C VAL A 360 13.06 -10.21 -22.91
N LYS A 361 13.25 -11.53 -22.93
CA LYS A 361 14.44 -12.16 -23.52
C LYS A 361 14.62 -11.78 -24.99
N ASN A 362 13.54 -11.82 -25.77
CA ASN A 362 13.54 -11.50 -27.19
C ASN A 362 13.89 -10.03 -27.43
N PHE A 363 13.39 -9.11 -26.61
CA PHE A 363 13.75 -7.71 -26.67
C PHE A 363 15.27 -7.50 -26.55
N TYR A 364 15.91 -8.09 -25.54
CA TYR A 364 17.35 -7.94 -25.34
C TYR A 364 18.20 -8.77 -26.31
N ALA A 365 17.63 -9.81 -26.92
CA ALA A 365 18.30 -10.54 -28.00
C ALA A 365 18.18 -9.86 -29.38
N GLY A 366 17.51 -8.71 -29.48
CA GLY A 366 17.27 -8.00 -30.76
C GLY A 366 16.34 -8.76 -31.71
N LYS A 367 15.50 -9.63 -31.19
CA LYS A 367 14.51 -10.40 -31.98
C LYS A 367 13.19 -9.62 -32.02
N ASN A 368 12.77 -9.19 -33.20
CA ASN A 368 11.50 -8.49 -33.46
C ASN A 368 10.29 -9.41 -33.42
#